data_904f2afc30d25a51cb955e11d65b4459
#
_entry.id   904f2afc30d25a51cb955e11d65b4459
#
_cell.length_a   1.000
_cell.length_b   1.000
_cell.length_c   1.000
_cell.angle_alpha   90.00
_cell.angle_beta   90.00
_cell.angle_gamma   90.00
#
_symmetry.space_group_name_H-M   'P 1'
#
loop_
_entity.id
_entity.type
_entity.pdbx_description
1 polymer ?
#
loop_
_entity_poly.entity_id
_entity_poly.type
_entity_poly.pdbx_seq_one_letter_code
_entity_poly.pdbx_strand_id
1 'polypeptide(L)'
;AASDVYKRQAMYIAYDRIACFGTEDRNFRVTFDTNIRWRTDNLCLDGPTEGTRLLEPGWYLMEVKTPGAVPLWFSKILDDLAIYPASFSKYGFAYQIENQKASEEKEEEKAFIPFTDIRQTVSKTAFC
;
A
#
# COMPACT_ATOMS: atom_id res chain seq x y z
N ALA A 1 -14.01 16.52 -10.90
CA ALA A 1 -12.59 16.34 -10.76
C ALA A 1 -12.25 14.89 -10.36
N ALA A 2 -11.12 14.39 -10.81
CA ALA A 2 -10.69 13.02 -10.52
C ALA A 2 -10.61 12.73 -9.01
N SER A 3 -10.25 13.73 -8.19
CA SER A 3 -10.19 13.63 -6.74
C SER A 3 -11.55 13.41 -6.07
N ASP A 4 -12.64 13.91 -6.64
CA ASP A 4 -13.99 13.72 -6.11
C ASP A 4 -14.52 12.30 -6.40
N VAL A 5 -14.23 11.77 -7.57
CA VAL A 5 -14.54 10.37 -7.91
C VAL A 5 -13.73 9.42 -7.03
N TYR A 6 -12.45 9.68 -6.83
CA TYR A 6 -11.56 8.93 -5.96
C TYR A 6 -12.08 8.86 -4.51
N LYS A 7 -12.54 9.98 -3.95
CA LYS A 7 -13.05 10.06 -2.58
C LYS A 7 -14.42 9.39 -2.37
N ARG A 8 -15.18 9.15 -3.43
CA ARG A 8 -16.53 8.59 -3.35
C ARG A 8 -16.58 7.08 -3.43
N GLN A 9 -15.51 6.44 -3.92
CA GLN A 9 -15.49 5.00 -4.04
C GLN A 9 -15.11 4.37 -2.70
N ALA A 10 -16.05 3.65 -2.10
CA ALA A 10 -15.78 2.88 -0.88
C ALA A 10 -15.04 1.59 -1.21
N MET A 11 -14.07 1.24 -0.37
CA MET A 11 -13.31 0.01 -0.45
C MET A 11 -13.11 -0.58 0.93
N TYR A 12 -13.16 -1.90 1.01
CA TYR A 12 -12.68 -2.64 2.16
C TYR A 12 -11.18 -2.90 1.99
N ILE A 13 -10.37 -2.51 2.96
CA ILE A 13 -8.92 -2.76 2.95
C ILE A 13 -8.56 -3.45 4.25
N ALA A 14 -7.94 -4.62 4.16
CA ALA A 14 -7.45 -5.39 5.29
C ALA A 14 -5.95 -5.65 5.14
N TYR A 15 -5.27 -5.73 6.26
CA TYR A 15 -3.84 -6.05 6.31
C TYR A 15 -3.47 -6.59 7.69
N ASP A 16 -2.38 -7.30 7.74
CA ASP A 16 -1.79 -7.78 8.99
C ASP A 16 -0.67 -6.79 9.37
N ARG A 17 -0.67 -6.31 10.62
CA ARG A 17 0.24 -5.24 11.06
C ARG A 17 1.06 -5.64 12.26
N ILE A 18 2.36 -5.36 12.18
CA ILE A 18 3.25 -5.29 13.33
C ILE A 18 3.55 -3.82 13.59
N ALA A 19 3.31 -3.36 14.81
CA ALA A 19 3.59 -1.99 15.22
C ALA A 19 4.72 -1.96 16.27
N CYS A 20 5.74 -1.16 15.98
CA CYS A 20 6.88 -0.94 16.86
C CYS A 20 6.91 0.52 17.31
N PHE A 21 7.29 0.73 18.56
CA PHE A 21 7.42 2.07 19.15
C PHE A 21 8.85 2.25 19.66
N GLY A 22 9.33 3.48 19.59
CA GLY A 22 10.60 3.82 20.21
C GLY A 22 10.56 3.59 21.72
N THR A 23 11.62 3.02 22.27
CA THR A 23 11.73 2.77 23.72
C THR A 23 11.90 4.06 24.52
N GLU A 24 12.63 5.02 23.96
CA GLU A 24 12.87 6.33 24.58
C GLU A 24 11.84 7.37 24.14
N ASP A 25 11.41 7.32 22.89
CA ASP A 25 10.37 8.21 22.33
C ASP A 25 9.24 7.38 21.72
N ARG A 26 8.15 7.25 22.43
CA ARG A 26 6.97 6.51 21.97
C ARG A 26 6.22 7.15 20.81
N ASN A 27 6.50 8.41 20.50
CA ASN A 27 5.96 9.07 19.32
C ASN A 27 6.70 8.67 18.03
N PHE A 28 7.89 8.10 18.15
CA PHE A 28 8.55 7.43 17.05
C PHE A 28 7.94 6.04 16.88
N ARG A 29 7.30 5.83 15.73
CA ARG A 29 6.58 4.60 15.44
C ARG A 29 6.92 4.08 14.05
N VAL A 30 7.13 2.78 13.97
CA VAL A 30 7.34 2.06 12.71
C VAL A 30 6.30 0.94 12.64
N THR A 31 5.58 0.87 11.54
CA THR A 31 4.64 -0.23 11.29
C THR A 31 5.06 -1.01 10.06
N PHE A 32 4.83 -2.31 10.09
CA PHE A 32 5.04 -3.21 8.97
C PHE A 32 3.70 -3.87 8.64
N ASP A 33 3.20 -3.57 7.45
CA ASP A 33 1.96 -4.15 6.95
C ASP A 33 2.28 -5.22 5.90
N THR A 34 1.66 -6.36 6.05
CA THR A 34 1.76 -7.46 5.11
C THR A 34 0.37 -7.99 4.76
N ASN A 35 0.29 -8.84 3.75
CA ASN A 35 -0.97 -9.42 3.31
C ASN A 35 -2.05 -8.34 3.10
N ILE A 36 -1.66 -7.23 2.49
CA ILE A 36 -2.57 -6.13 2.18
C ILE A 36 -3.50 -6.57 1.06
N ARG A 37 -4.80 -6.49 1.31
CA ARG A 37 -5.85 -6.94 0.40
C ARG A 37 -7.02 -5.98 0.40
N TRP A 38 -7.73 -5.93 -0.70
CA TRP A 38 -8.84 -5.01 -0.89
C TRP A 38 -9.98 -5.65 -1.68
N ARG A 39 -11.16 -5.10 -1.52
CA ARG A 39 -12.35 -5.42 -2.31
C ARG A 39 -13.30 -4.23 -2.38
N THR A 40 -14.13 -4.22 -3.39
CA THR A 40 -15.14 -3.19 -3.61
C THR A 40 -16.56 -3.65 -3.30
N ASP A 41 -16.74 -4.94 -3.08
CA ASP A 41 -17.99 -5.58 -2.67
C ASP A 41 -17.95 -6.02 -1.21
N ASN A 42 -19.10 -6.33 -0.63
CA ASN A 42 -19.23 -6.81 0.74
C ASN A 42 -18.37 -6.00 1.74
N LEU A 43 -18.71 -4.73 1.91
CA LEU A 43 -17.90 -3.78 2.68
C LEU A 43 -18.12 -3.88 4.21
N CYS A 44 -18.84 -4.89 4.70
CA CYS A 44 -19.04 -5.11 6.12
C CYS A 44 -17.73 -5.41 6.84
N LEU A 45 -17.48 -4.73 7.94
CA LEU A 45 -16.24 -4.90 8.73
C LEU A 45 -16.21 -6.20 9.52
N ASP A 46 -17.36 -6.74 9.85
CA ASP A 46 -17.55 -8.02 10.54
C ASP A 46 -17.65 -9.22 9.59
N GLY A 47 -17.52 -8.97 8.29
CA GLY A 47 -17.56 -9.98 7.25
C GLY A 47 -16.20 -10.65 7.00
N PRO A 48 -16.11 -11.42 5.91
CA PRO A 48 -14.86 -12.08 5.53
C PRO A 48 -13.73 -11.07 5.29
N THR A 49 -12.50 -11.46 5.62
CA THR A 49 -11.31 -10.62 5.47
C THR A 49 -10.61 -10.81 4.12
N GLU A 50 -11.21 -11.54 3.22
CA GLU A 50 -10.68 -11.86 1.91
C GLU A 50 -10.74 -10.68 0.94
N GLY A 51 -9.90 -10.71 -0.06
CA GLY A 51 -9.83 -9.68 -1.09
C GLY A 51 -8.67 -9.90 -2.05
N THR A 52 -8.55 -9.00 -3.02
CA THR A 52 -7.43 -9.00 -3.96
C THR A 52 -6.18 -8.48 -3.26
N ARG A 53 -5.07 -9.18 -3.42
CA ARG A 53 -3.79 -8.77 -2.82
C ARG A 53 -3.23 -7.53 -3.51
N LEU A 54 -2.76 -6.60 -2.71
CA LEU A 54 -2.09 -5.38 -3.18
C LEU A 54 -0.59 -5.58 -3.36
N LEU A 55 0.02 -6.39 -2.48
CA LEU A 55 1.43 -6.75 -2.54
C LEU A 55 1.58 -8.26 -2.68
N GLU A 56 2.64 -8.69 -3.35
CA GLU A 56 2.99 -10.10 -3.45
C GLU A 56 3.36 -10.68 -2.07
N PRO A 57 3.18 -12.00 -1.86
CA PRO A 57 3.60 -12.65 -0.63
C PRO A 57 5.07 -12.39 -0.30
N GLY A 58 5.37 -12.11 0.96
CA GLY A 58 6.73 -11.81 1.42
C GLY A 58 7.12 -10.34 1.34
N TRP A 59 6.27 -9.48 0.80
CA TRP A 59 6.49 -8.03 0.78
C TRP A 59 5.82 -7.36 1.97
N TYR A 60 6.51 -6.37 2.51
CA TYR A 60 6.05 -5.54 3.61
C TYR A 60 5.97 -4.08 3.19
N LEU A 61 4.93 -3.42 3.61
CA LEU A 61 4.84 -1.96 3.56
C LEU A 61 5.27 -1.42 4.92
N MET A 62 6.41 -0.73 4.96
CA MET A 62 6.87 -0.06 6.17
C MET A 62 6.42 1.38 6.17
N GLU A 63 5.83 1.82 7.26
CA GLU A 63 5.45 3.21 7.48
C GLU A 63 6.14 3.73 8.74
N VAL A 64 6.83 4.86 8.61
CA VAL A 64 7.52 5.53 9.71
C VAL A 64 6.78 6.81 10.07
N LYS A 65 6.43 6.95 11.33
CA LYS A 65 5.83 8.17 11.90
C LYS A 65 6.69 8.69 13.03
N THR A 66 7.06 9.96 12.93
CA THR A 66 7.82 10.66 13.94
C THR A 66 7.39 12.14 13.99
N PRO A 67 7.33 12.76 15.17
CA PRO A 67 6.97 14.17 15.28
C PRO A 67 8.07 15.12 14.79
N GLY A 68 9.29 14.64 14.65
CA GLY A 68 10.46 15.41 14.23
C GLY A 68 11.29 14.63 13.21
N ALA A 69 12.59 14.86 13.22
CA ALA A 69 13.51 14.13 12.39
C ALA A 69 13.54 12.65 12.78
N VAL A 70 13.74 11.78 11.80
CA VAL A 70 13.98 10.35 12.01
C VAL A 70 15.26 10.17 12.84
N PRO A 71 15.27 9.32 13.87
CA PRO A 71 16.48 9.07 14.65
C PRO A 71 17.67 8.66 13.77
N LEU A 72 18.84 9.16 14.08
CA LEU A 72 20.05 8.93 13.27
C LEU A 72 20.37 7.44 13.12
N TRP A 73 20.24 6.67 14.20
CA TRP A 73 20.48 5.22 14.16
C TRP A 73 19.51 4.50 13.20
N PHE A 74 18.29 4.98 13.09
CA PHE A 74 17.29 4.40 12.19
C PHE A 74 17.56 4.80 10.73
N SER A 75 17.89 6.07 10.47
CA SER A 75 18.33 6.54 9.14
C SER A 75 19.51 5.72 8.63
N LYS A 76 20.47 5.42 9.51
CA LYS A 76 21.63 4.62 9.13
C LYS A 76 21.25 3.19 8.74
N ILE A 77 20.32 2.57 9.44
CA ILE A 77 19.79 1.25 9.08
C ILE A 77 19.12 1.29 7.70
N LEU A 78 18.30 2.31 7.44
CA LEU A 78 17.65 2.48 6.14
C LEU A 78 18.67 2.64 5.01
N ASP A 79 19.71 3.43 5.24
CA ASP A 79 20.77 3.63 4.26
C ASP A 79 21.55 2.33 4.00
N ASP A 80 21.93 1.62 5.06
CA ASP A 80 22.65 0.35 4.95
C ASP A 80 21.86 -0.72 4.20
N LEU A 81 20.53 -0.70 4.34
CA LEU A 81 19.62 -1.61 3.66
C LEU A 81 19.11 -1.07 2.31
N ALA A 82 19.56 0.11 1.89
CA ALA A 82 19.12 0.79 0.68
C ALA A 82 17.58 0.93 0.58
N ILE A 83 16.96 1.27 1.71
CA ILE A 83 15.51 1.51 1.80
C ILE A 83 15.24 3.01 1.67
N TYR A 84 14.52 3.39 0.63
CA TYR A 84 14.20 4.79 0.32
C TYR A 84 12.71 5.05 0.49
N PRO A 85 12.33 6.29 0.91
CA PRO A 85 10.93 6.67 1.02
C PRO A 85 10.25 6.65 -0.35
N ALA A 86 9.01 6.15 -0.36
CA ALA A 86 8.14 6.16 -1.52
C ALA A 86 6.78 6.72 -1.14
N SER A 87 6.13 7.38 -2.09
CA SER A 87 4.74 7.77 -1.92
C SER A 87 3.84 6.56 -2.14
N PHE A 88 3.13 6.14 -1.10
CA PHE A 88 2.25 4.99 -1.15
C PHE A 88 0.96 5.23 -0.37
N SER A 89 -0.16 4.95 -1.00
CA SER A 89 -1.47 4.92 -0.38
C SER A 89 -2.13 3.58 -0.69
N LYS A 90 -2.50 2.82 0.33
CA LYS A 90 -3.22 1.55 0.16
C LYS A 90 -4.47 1.73 -0.69
N TYR A 91 -5.27 2.73 -0.36
CA TYR A 91 -6.48 3.05 -1.11
C TYR A 91 -6.16 3.51 -2.54
N GLY A 92 -5.17 4.39 -2.71
CA GLY A 92 -4.79 4.92 -4.02
C GLY A 92 -4.29 3.83 -4.97
N PHE A 93 -3.48 2.90 -4.49
CA PHE A 93 -3.02 1.76 -5.28
C PHE A 93 -4.16 0.81 -5.63
N ALA A 94 -5.02 0.47 -4.68
CA ALA A 94 -6.18 -0.37 -4.93
C ALA A 94 -7.11 0.27 -5.98
N TYR A 95 -7.35 1.56 -5.87
CA TYR A 95 -8.14 2.33 -6.83
C TYR A 95 -7.53 2.32 -8.25
N GLN A 96 -6.22 2.49 -8.36
CA GLN A 96 -5.53 2.42 -9.65
C GLN A 96 -5.64 1.05 -10.29
N ILE A 97 -5.45 -0.03 -9.51
CA ILE A 97 -5.59 -1.40 -9.99
C ILE A 97 -7.01 -1.67 -10.47
N GLU A 98 -8.03 -1.21 -9.73
CA GLU A 98 -9.43 -1.39 -10.10
C GLU A 98 -9.76 -0.68 -11.41
N ASN A 99 -9.31 0.56 -11.55
CA ASN A 99 -9.52 1.32 -12.78
C ASN A 99 -8.81 0.72 -13.98
N GLN A 100 -7.63 0.15 -13.80
CA GLN A 100 -6.91 -0.52 -14.86
C GLN A 100 -7.63 -1.78 -15.32
N LYS A 101 -8.12 -2.60 -14.39
CA LYS A 101 -8.95 -3.77 -14.72
C LYS A 101 -10.20 -3.37 -15.51
N ALA A 102 -10.89 -2.32 -15.07
CA ALA A 102 -12.08 -1.83 -15.76
C ALA A 102 -11.78 -1.28 -17.16
N SER A 103 -10.57 -0.76 -17.39
CA SER A 103 -10.10 -0.31 -18.69
C SER A 103 -9.72 -1.48 -19.59
N GLU A 104 -9.07 -2.49 -19.04
CA GLU A 104 -8.69 -3.71 -19.75
C GLU A 104 -9.92 -4.49 -20.21
N GLU A 105 -10.94 -4.64 -19.34
CA GLU A 105 -12.21 -5.27 -19.70
C GLU A 105 -12.93 -4.55 -20.87
N LYS A 106 -12.69 -3.24 -21.01
CA LYS A 106 -13.22 -2.43 -22.12
C LYS A 106 -12.36 -2.48 -23.38
N GLU A 107 -11.08 -2.80 -23.24
CA GLU A 107 -10.09 -2.83 -24.32
C GLU A 107 -9.79 -4.26 -24.83
N GLU A 108 -10.24 -5.31 -24.13
CA GLU A 108 -10.12 -6.71 -24.61
C GLU A 108 -10.79 -6.93 -25.97
N GLU A 109 -11.66 -5.99 -26.40
CA GLU A 109 -12.15 -5.96 -27.77
C GLU A 109 -11.16 -5.39 -28.79
N LYS A 110 -10.04 -4.76 -28.39
CA LYS A 110 -9.22 -3.95 -29.34
C LYS A 110 -7.72 -4.16 -29.35
N ALA A 111 -7.01 -4.54 -28.32
CA ALA A 111 -5.60 -4.91 -28.35
C ALA A 111 -5.06 -5.28 -26.96
N PHE A 112 -4.25 -6.30 -26.88
CA PHE A 112 -3.50 -6.67 -25.69
C PHE A 112 -2.42 -5.61 -25.39
N ILE A 113 -2.59 -4.85 -24.30
CA ILE A 113 -1.53 -4.03 -23.75
C ILE A 113 -1.04 -4.74 -22.48
N PRO A 114 0.25 -5.13 -22.41
CA PRO A 114 0.77 -5.72 -21.20
C PRO A 114 0.68 -4.70 -20.07
N PHE A 115 0.09 -5.11 -18.98
CA PHE A 115 0.02 -4.37 -17.74
C PHE A 115 1.43 -4.05 -17.25
N THR A 116 1.81 -2.79 -17.30
CA THR A 116 3.09 -2.35 -16.73
C THR A 116 2.92 -2.30 -15.23
N ASP A 117 3.51 -3.20 -14.58
CA ASP A 117 3.24 -3.66 -13.27
C ASP A 117 3.53 -2.59 -12.21
N ILE A 118 2.49 -1.90 -11.76
CA ILE A 118 2.52 -1.03 -10.57
C ILE A 118 3.15 -1.78 -9.39
N ARG A 119 2.99 -3.10 -9.32
CA ARG A 119 3.62 -3.96 -8.34
C ARG A 119 5.15 -3.90 -8.41
N GLN A 120 5.76 -3.76 -9.59
CA GLN A 120 7.22 -3.62 -9.69
C GLN A 120 7.73 -2.33 -9.08
N THR A 121 6.97 -1.26 -9.18
CA THR A 121 7.30 0.01 -8.53
C THR A 121 7.16 -0.10 -7.02
N VAL A 122 6.10 -0.74 -6.53
CA VAL A 122 5.87 -0.99 -5.11
C VAL A 122 6.91 -1.97 -4.54
N SER A 123 7.29 -2.99 -5.30
CA SER A 123 8.26 -4.01 -4.86
C SER A 123 9.66 -3.46 -4.64
N LYS A 124 10.00 -2.33 -5.25
CA LYS A 124 11.31 -1.69 -5.10
C LYS A 124 11.42 -0.73 -3.91
N THR A 125 10.30 -0.23 -3.41
CA THR A 125 10.30 0.92 -2.49
C THR A 125 9.12 0.92 -1.52
N ALA A 126 8.71 -0.21 -0.98
CA ALA A 126 7.60 -0.29 -0.04
C ALA A 126 7.95 0.35 1.32
N PHE A 127 8.09 1.67 1.36
CA PHE A 127 8.37 2.49 2.52
C PHE A 127 7.50 3.75 2.51
N CYS A 128 6.77 3.96 3.56
CA CYS A 128 5.96 5.17 3.77
C CYS A 128 6.33 5.90 5.04
#